data_398111459580be1222b793e0a2ba3297
#
_entry.id   398111459580be1222b793e0a2ba3297
#
_cell.length_a   1.000
_cell.length_b   1.000
_cell.length_c   1.000
_cell.angle_alpha   90.00
_cell.angle_beta   90.00
_cell.angle_gamma   90.00
#
_symmetry.space_group_name_H-M   'P 1'
#
loop_
_entity.id
_entity.type
_entity.pdbx_description
1 polymer ?
#
loop_
_entity_poly.entity_id
_entity_poly.type
_entity_poly.pdbx_seq_one_letter_code
_entity_poly.pdbx_strand_id
1 'polypeptide(L)'
;MSGGRAQVMVLGTYHMANPNQDCVMTDYRDVLDEGYQRQIEDVVARLLRFRPTQVAVEVEPGRIQPWQERYEAYRAGRLEPGRNEIEQLGFRLAAGMGHACIHGIDCRIDLDIGGSSPRPAAWA
;
A
#
# COMPACT_ATOMS: atom_id res chain seq x y z
N MET A 1 -19.93 19.31 15.31
CA MET A 1 -18.84 19.09 14.42
C MET A 1 -19.11 19.66 13.05
N SER A 2 -18.31 20.60 12.65
CA SER A 2 -18.48 21.19 11.32
C SER A 2 -18.25 20.11 10.25
N GLY A 3 -19.10 20.08 9.23
CA GLY A 3 -18.95 19.15 8.12
C GLY A 3 -17.74 19.48 7.26
N GLY A 4 -16.56 19.19 7.77
CA GLY A 4 -15.34 19.30 6.97
C GLY A 4 -15.35 18.30 5.82
N ARG A 5 -14.75 18.67 4.71
CA ARG A 5 -14.55 17.75 3.59
C ARG A 5 -13.48 16.73 3.91
N ALA A 6 -13.65 15.53 3.40
CA ALA A 6 -12.59 14.52 3.48
C ALA A 6 -11.36 15.01 2.72
N GLN A 7 -10.21 14.82 3.32
CA GLN A 7 -8.93 15.08 2.67
C GLN A 7 -8.33 13.73 2.31
N VAL A 8 -7.93 13.57 1.06
CA VAL A 8 -7.37 12.31 0.56
C VAL A 8 -5.99 12.57 -0.01
N MET A 9 -5.02 11.79 0.45
CA MET A 9 -3.69 11.75 -0.14
C MET A 9 -3.54 10.44 -0.88
N VAL A 10 -3.15 10.50 -2.14
CA VAL A 10 -2.87 9.31 -2.94
C VAL A 10 -1.36 9.22 -3.15
N LEU A 11 -0.79 8.10 -2.75
CA LEU A 11 0.62 7.83 -2.94
C LEU A 11 0.77 6.76 -4.02
N GLY A 12 1.39 7.13 -5.14
CA GLY A 12 1.74 6.16 -6.17
C GLY A 12 3.05 5.48 -5.82
N THR A 13 3.05 4.16 -5.89
CA THR A 13 4.24 3.36 -5.61
C THR A 13 4.51 2.40 -6.76
N TYR A 14 5.74 1.87 -6.81
CA TYR A 14 6.03 0.73 -7.67
C TYR A 14 5.85 -0.57 -6.86
N HIS A 15 5.83 -1.71 -7.55
CA HIS A 15 5.74 -3.01 -6.89
C HIS A 15 7.10 -3.38 -6.29
N MET A 16 7.29 -3.10 -5.03
CA MET A 16 8.59 -3.24 -4.35
C MET A 16 9.04 -4.69 -4.24
N ALA A 17 8.10 -5.63 -4.15
CA ALA A 17 8.43 -7.06 -4.09
C ALA A 17 8.82 -7.62 -5.45
N ASN A 18 8.26 -7.06 -6.53
CA ASN A 18 8.48 -7.51 -7.90
C ASN A 18 8.66 -6.30 -8.83
N PRO A 19 9.74 -5.55 -8.69
CA PRO A 19 9.92 -4.32 -9.47
C PRO A 19 9.97 -4.57 -10.98
N ASN A 20 10.31 -5.78 -11.42
CA ASN A 20 10.39 -6.14 -12.84
C ASN A 20 9.03 -6.48 -13.47
N GLN A 21 7.92 -6.35 -12.73
CA GLN A 21 6.58 -6.45 -13.31
C GLN A 21 6.18 -5.21 -14.10
N ASP A 22 6.90 -4.11 -13.91
CA ASP A 22 6.68 -2.90 -14.68
C ASP A 22 7.23 -3.07 -16.09
N CYS A 23 6.71 -2.29 -17.04
CA CYS A 23 7.08 -2.40 -18.46
C CYS A 23 8.55 -2.12 -18.73
N VAL A 24 9.24 -1.47 -17.84
CA VAL A 24 10.66 -1.15 -17.96
C VAL A 24 11.45 -1.98 -16.96
N MET A 25 12.34 -2.82 -17.49
CA MET A 25 13.26 -3.59 -16.66
C MET A 25 14.36 -2.66 -16.17
N THR A 26 14.39 -2.40 -14.87
CA THR A 26 15.46 -1.64 -14.25
C THR A 26 16.15 -2.50 -13.21
N ASP A 27 17.38 -2.14 -12.90
CA ASP A 27 18.16 -2.83 -11.87
C ASP A 27 17.79 -2.24 -10.52
N TYR A 28 16.81 -2.86 -9.86
CA TYR A 28 16.37 -2.43 -8.55
C TYR A 28 17.13 -3.15 -7.46
N ARG A 29 17.58 -2.40 -6.49
CA ARG A 29 18.10 -2.98 -5.26
C ARG A 29 16.97 -3.50 -4.38
N ASP A 30 17.31 -4.44 -3.51
CA ASP A 30 16.35 -4.98 -2.54
C ASP A 30 15.92 -3.87 -1.56
N VAL A 31 14.60 -3.69 -1.41
CA VAL A 31 14.06 -2.70 -0.49
C VAL A 31 14.40 -2.99 0.97
N LEU A 32 14.78 -4.23 1.28
CA LEU A 32 15.21 -4.60 2.63
C LEU A 32 16.64 -4.17 2.93
N ASP A 33 17.38 -3.69 1.94
CA ASP A 33 18.72 -3.14 2.17
C ASP A 33 18.64 -1.94 3.12
N GLU A 34 19.61 -1.82 3.99
CA GLU A 34 19.62 -0.82 5.05
C GLU A 34 19.45 0.61 4.53
N GLY A 35 20.10 0.95 3.41
CA GLY A 35 19.97 2.26 2.80
C GLY A 35 18.54 2.55 2.34
N TYR A 36 17.89 1.57 1.73
CA TYR A 36 16.50 1.71 1.31
C TYR A 36 15.56 1.77 2.50
N GLN A 37 15.82 0.98 3.54
CA GLN A 37 15.00 1.03 4.74
C GLN A 37 15.02 2.41 5.38
N ARG A 38 16.16 3.07 5.40
CA ARG A 38 16.25 4.45 5.91
C ARG A 38 15.45 5.42 5.06
N GLN A 39 15.48 5.26 3.74
CA GLN A 39 14.69 6.08 2.83
C GLN A 39 13.19 5.87 3.05
N ILE A 40 12.77 4.62 3.22
CA ILE A 40 11.36 4.28 3.47
C ILE A 40 10.92 4.88 4.80
N GLU A 41 11.73 4.76 5.84
CA GLU A 41 11.45 5.36 7.14
C GLU A 41 11.30 6.89 7.03
N ASP A 42 12.14 7.54 6.24
CA ASP A 42 12.04 8.98 6.02
C ASP A 42 10.74 9.34 5.30
N VAL A 43 10.36 8.57 4.28
CA VAL A 43 9.09 8.77 3.58
C VAL A 43 7.92 8.61 4.53
N VAL A 44 7.92 7.55 5.34
CA VAL A 44 6.86 7.33 6.33
C VAL A 44 6.78 8.50 7.31
N ALA A 45 7.92 8.97 7.81
CA ALA A 45 7.94 10.10 8.72
C ALA A 45 7.29 11.36 8.10
N ARG A 46 7.52 11.58 6.83
CA ARG A 46 6.92 12.71 6.11
C ARG A 46 5.42 12.52 5.90
N LEU A 47 5.00 11.29 5.57
CA LEU A 47 3.59 10.96 5.38
C LEU A 47 2.81 11.08 6.69
N LEU A 48 3.42 10.77 7.81
CA LEU A 48 2.79 10.90 9.12
C LEU A 48 2.38 12.35 9.44
N ARG A 49 3.01 13.32 8.80
CA ARG A 49 2.63 14.74 8.97
C ARG A 49 1.23 15.03 8.46
N PHE A 50 0.75 14.25 7.52
CA PHE A 50 -0.63 14.34 7.02
C PHE A 50 -1.63 13.94 8.11
N ARG A 51 -1.20 13.13 9.08
CA ARG A 51 -2.02 12.60 10.17
C ARG A 51 -3.25 11.87 9.65
N PRO A 52 -3.06 10.84 8.81
CA PRO A 52 -4.21 10.12 8.26
C PRO A 52 -5.03 9.46 9.37
N THR A 53 -6.34 9.52 9.22
CA THR A 53 -7.27 8.83 10.12
C THR A 53 -7.58 7.43 9.62
N GLN A 54 -7.31 7.16 8.36
CA GLN A 54 -7.45 5.83 7.75
C GLN A 54 -6.34 5.65 6.73
N VAL A 55 -5.83 4.43 6.66
CA VAL A 55 -4.86 4.04 5.63
C VAL A 55 -5.49 2.95 4.80
N ALA A 56 -5.52 3.17 3.48
CA ALA A 56 -6.07 2.22 2.53
C ALA A 56 -4.97 1.76 1.60
N VAL A 57 -4.98 0.48 1.28
CA VAL A 57 -3.96 -0.17 0.46
C VAL A 57 -4.58 -0.84 -0.76
N GLU A 58 -3.75 -1.15 -1.74
CA GLU A 58 -4.19 -1.71 -3.01
C GLU A 58 -4.52 -3.20 -2.87
N VAL A 59 -5.57 -3.47 -2.14
CA VAL A 59 -6.15 -4.80 -1.93
C VAL A 59 -7.66 -4.66 -2.05
N GLU A 60 -8.30 -5.61 -2.70
CA GLU A 60 -9.76 -5.61 -2.77
C GLU A 60 -10.34 -5.72 -1.35
N PRO A 61 -11.39 -4.95 -1.01
CA PRO A 61 -11.96 -5.00 0.33
C PRO A 61 -12.34 -6.41 0.79
N GLY A 62 -12.81 -7.25 -0.12
CA GLY A 62 -13.16 -8.62 0.20
C GLY A 62 -11.97 -9.54 0.47
N ARG A 63 -10.75 -9.07 0.22
CA ARG A 63 -9.52 -9.82 0.43
C ARG A 63 -8.61 -9.23 1.48
N ILE A 64 -9.11 -8.26 2.23
CA ILE A 64 -8.28 -7.54 3.20
C ILE A 64 -7.93 -8.39 4.43
N GLN A 65 -8.73 -9.39 4.77
CA GLN A 65 -8.59 -10.12 6.02
C GLN A 65 -7.20 -10.73 6.25
N PRO A 66 -6.58 -11.43 5.28
CA PRO A 66 -5.23 -11.94 5.49
C PRO A 66 -4.21 -10.83 5.74
N TRP A 67 -4.38 -9.68 5.09
CA TRP A 67 -3.51 -8.52 5.30
C TRP A 67 -3.73 -7.89 6.66
N GLN A 68 -4.99 -7.86 7.13
CA GLN A 68 -5.32 -7.36 8.45
C GLN A 68 -4.67 -8.22 9.53
N GLU A 69 -4.69 -9.54 9.36
CA GLU A 69 -4.03 -10.46 10.30
C GLU A 69 -2.52 -10.23 10.35
N ARG A 70 -1.91 -10.03 9.18
CA ARG A 70 -0.49 -9.71 9.11
C ARG A 70 -0.19 -8.36 9.75
N TYR A 71 -1.06 -7.38 9.56
CA TYR A 71 -0.91 -6.07 10.17
C TYR A 71 -0.98 -6.16 11.70
N GLU A 72 -1.90 -6.92 12.22
CA GLU A 72 -2.01 -7.14 13.67
C GLU A 72 -0.75 -7.80 14.23
N ALA A 73 -0.21 -8.79 13.53
CA ALA A 73 1.04 -9.42 13.91
C ALA A 73 2.22 -8.43 13.89
N TYR A 74 2.24 -7.56 12.89
CA TYR A 74 3.24 -6.50 12.80
C TYR A 74 3.14 -5.55 13.99
N ARG A 75 1.95 -5.09 14.34
CA ARG A 75 1.73 -4.22 15.49
C ARG A 75 2.17 -4.87 16.81
N ALA A 76 1.97 -6.18 16.91
CA ALA A 76 2.34 -6.94 18.10
C ALA A 76 3.84 -7.29 18.15
N GLY A 77 4.62 -6.88 17.15
CA GLY A 77 6.04 -7.17 17.09
C GLY A 77 6.37 -8.60 16.70
N ARG A 78 5.40 -9.35 16.16
CA ARG A 78 5.59 -10.75 15.76
C ARG A 78 5.88 -10.93 14.28
N LEU A 79 5.84 -9.86 13.51
CA LEU A 79 6.07 -9.91 12.07
C LEU A 79 6.89 -8.70 11.65
N GLU A 80 7.94 -8.93 10.88
CA GLU A 80 8.67 -7.85 10.23
C GLU A 80 8.11 -7.61 8.84
N PRO A 81 8.10 -6.36 8.37
CA PRO A 81 7.59 -6.06 7.04
C PRO A 81 8.35 -6.81 5.95
N GLY A 82 7.61 -7.45 5.07
CA GLY A 82 8.17 -8.03 3.86
C GLY A 82 8.48 -6.97 2.82
N ARG A 83 8.80 -7.42 1.60
CA ARG A 83 9.29 -6.52 0.54
C ARG A 83 8.21 -5.67 -0.11
N ASN A 84 6.94 -6.01 0.02
CA ASN A 84 5.89 -5.29 -0.69
C ASN A 84 5.58 -3.93 -0.06
N GLU A 85 5.04 -3.03 -0.86
CA GLU A 85 4.72 -1.66 -0.47
C GLU A 85 3.60 -1.58 0.56
N ILE A 86 2.71 -2.55 0.59
CA ILE A 86 1.63 -2.61 1.57
C ILE A 86 2.23 -2.71 2.98
N GLU A 87 3.19 -3.59 3.14
CA GLU A 87 3.86 -3.78 4.43
C GLU A 87 4.86 -2.67 4.72
N GLN A 88 5.67 -2.31 3.73
CA GLN A 88 6.71 -1.31 3.91
C GLN A 88 6.16 0.08 4.22
N LEU A 89 5.10 0.48 3.55
CA LEU A 89 4.52 1.81 3.71
C LEU A 89 3.19 1.77 4.45
N GLY A 90 2.26 0.92 4.01
CA GLY A 90 0.92 0.87 4.59
C GLY A 90 0.93 0.48 6.06
N PHE A 91 1.60 -0.60 6.40
CA PHE A 91 1.67 -1.07 7.79
C PHE A 91 2.37 -0.06 8.69
N ARG A 92 3.50 0.47 8.25
CA ARG A 92 4.26 1.44 9.03
C ARG A 92 3.47 2.71 9.28
N LEU A 93 2.76 3.19 8.26
CA LEU A 93 1.97 4.40 8.38
C LEU A 93 0.79 4.20 9.33
N ALA A 94 0.04 3.12 9.15
CA ALA A 94 -1.11 2.83 10.01
C ALA A 94 -0.68 2.60 11.46
N ALA A 95 0.36 1.84 11.68
CA ALA A 95 0.88 1.59 13.03
C ALA A 95 1.44 2.86 13.66
N GLY A 96 2.11 3.71 12.88
CA GLY A 96 2.62 4.98 13.36
C GLY A 96 1.51 5.93 13.82
N MET A 97 0.31 5.79 13.26
CA MET A 97 -0.88 6.54 13.69
C MET A 97 -1.69 5.81 14.75
N GLY A 98 -1.29 4.60 15.14
CA GLY A 98 -2.01 3.82 16.14
C GLY A 98 -3.32 3.23 15.65
N HIS A 99 -3.46 2.99 14.35
CA HIS A 99 -4.70 2.44 13.80
C HIS A 99 -4.87 0.97 14.14
N ALA A 100 -6.09 0.57 14.49
CA ALA A 100 -6.41 -0.82 14.76
C ALA A 100 -6.51 -1.65 13.49
N CYS A 101 -6.88 -1.04 12.37
CA CYS A 101 -7.07 -1.76 11.10
C CYS A 101 -6.60 -0.95 9.89
N ILE A 102 -6.32 -1.68 8.84
CA ILE A 102 -6.07 -1.14 7.51
C ILE A 102 -7.28 -1.43 6.62
N HIS A 103 -7.37 -0.74 5.51
CA HIS A 103 -8.50 -0.85 4.58
C HIS A 103 -8.01 -1.20 3.19
N GLY A 104 -8.85 -1.91 2.43
CA GLY A 104 -8.58 -2.19 1.02
C GLY A 104 -9.46 -1.30 0.15
N ILE A 105 -8.88 -0.74 -0.91
CA ILE A 105 -9.63 0.11 -1.84
C ILE A 105 -9.49 -0.31 -3.30
N ASP A 106 -8.80 -1.42 -3.57
CA ASP A 106 -8.70 -1.87 -4.95
C ASP A 106 -10.07 -2.30 -5.45
N CYS A 107 -10.38 -1.90 -6.68
CA CYS A 107 -11.65 -2.22 -7.30
C CYS A 107 -11.40 -2.62 -8.74
N ARG A 108 -11.84 -3.81 -9.10
CA ARG A 108 -11.80 -4.26 -10.48
C ARG A 108 -13.06 -3.78 -11.19
N ILE A 109 -12.87 -2.90 -12.13
CA ILE A 109 -13.95 -2.41 -12.96
C ILE A 109 -13.71 -2.92 -14.38
N ASP A 110 -14.68 -3.67 -14.88
CA ASP A 110 -14.72 -4.01 -16.30
C ASP A 110 -15.28 -2.82 -17.06
N LEU A 111 -14.39 -2.05 -17.67
CA LEU A 111 -14.81 -0.96 -18.53
C LEU A 111 -15.03 -1.51 -19.94
N ASP A 112 -16.28 -1.63 -20.32
CA ASP A 112 -16.63 -1.88 -21.71
C ASP A 112 -16.54 -0.57 -22.47
N ILE A 113 -15.40 -0.34 -23.09
CA ILE A 113 -15.19 0.85 -23.92
C ILE A 113 -15.58 0.59 -25.37
N GLY A 114 -16.68 -0.13 -25.56
CA GLY A 114 -17.36 -0.19 -26.87
C GLY A 114 -16.57 -0.91 -27.95
N GLY A 115 -15.87 -1.93 -27.65
CA GLY A 115 -15.11 -2.66 -28.64
C GLY A 115 -14.93 -4.11 -28.30
N SER A 116 -14.75 -4.91 -29.32
CA SER A 116 -14.43 -6.32 -29.23
C SER A 116 -12.97 -6.58 -28.87
N SER A 117 -12.26 -5.61 -28.35
CA SER A 117 -10.89 -5.78 -27.93
C SER A 117 -10.80 -6.66 -26.68
N PRO A 118 -9.91 -7.62 -26.65
CA PRO A 118 -9.72 -8.41 -25.45
C PRO A 118 -9.35 -7.49 -24.30
N ARG A 119 -9.98 -7.69 -23.17
CA ARG A 119 -9.73 -6.89 -21.99
C ARG A 119 -8.31 -7.14 -21.50
N PRO A 120 -7.61 -6.11 -21.08
CA PRO A 120 -6.34 -6.34 -20.42
C PRO A 120 -6.55 -7.20 -19.20
N ALA A 121 -5.56 -8.02 -18.91
CA ALA A 121 -5.58 -8.81 -17.68
C ALA A 121 -5.83 -7.87 -16.51
N ALA A 122 -6.58 -8.38 -15.52
CA ALA A 122 -6.91 -7.60 -14.35
C ALA A 122 -5.66 -6.98 -13.73
N TRP A 123 -5.80 -5.77 -13.32
CA TRP A 123 -4.73 -5.03 -12.66
C TRP A 123 -4.32 -5.76 -11.40
N ALA A 124 -3.10 -6.19 -11.36
CA ALA A 124 -2.55 -6.88 -10.21
C ALA A 124 -1.90 -5.88 -9.25
#